data_c702a40889d11d94ec92de512253b3a2
#
_entry.id   c702a40889d11d94ec92de512253b3a2
#
_cell.length_a   1.000
_cell.length_b   1.000
_cell.length_c   1.000
_cell.angle_alpha   90.00
_cell.angle_beta   90.00
_cell.angle_gamma   90.00
#
_symmetry.space_group_name_H-M   'P 1'
#
loop_
_entity.id
_entity.type
_entity.pdbx_description
1 polymer ?
#
loop_
_entity_poly.entity_id
_entity_poly.type
_entity_poly.pdbx_seq_one_letter_code
_entity_poly.pdbx_strand_id
1 'polypeptide(L)'
;MKILITAGPTREFIDPVRFISNSSSGQMGYAIAAEACRRGHEVTLISGPVQIAPPEGVEVVNVVSAADMAEAVKSRFPMCDCCIMSAAVADYRPAQVCSQKMKKSPGNLFIELERTEDILKSIGAMKTECQLLIGFAAESENLLENAAGKLERKNLDWIIANKLSDGFARSTNACVVLGRNGEKITFDKRPKTELAGDLMKLFGI
;
A
#
# COMPACT_ATOMS: atom_id res chain seq x y z
N MET A 1 -20.04 5.00 1.01
CA MET A 1 -18.88 5.31 1.86
C MET A 1 -17.83 6.00 1.00
N LYS A 2 -17.01 6.85 1.63
CA LYS A 2 -15.80 7.42 1.02
C LYS A 2 -14.60 6.53 1.35
N ILE A 3 -14.03 5.92 0.33
CA ILE A 3 -12.94 4.95 0.49
C ILE A 3 -11.65 5.50 -0.11
N LEU A 4 -10.62 5.58 0.72
CA LEU A 4 -9.27 5.97 0.33
C LEU A 4 -8.41 4.72 0.15
N ILE A 5 -7.80 4.55 -1.02
CA ILE A 5 -6.99 3.36 -1.32
C ILE A 5 -5.62 3.81 -1.80
N THR A 6 -4.55 3.16 -1.32
CA THR A 6 -3.22 3.37 -1.88
C THR A 6 -2.79 2.18 -2.72
N ALA A 7 -2.08 2.41 -3.83
CA ALA A 7 -1.60 1.36 -4.71
C ALA A 7 -0.25 1.70 -5.36
N GLY A 8 0.39 0.68 -5.91
CA GLY A 8 1.66 0.82 -6.62
C GLY A 8 2.86 0.98 -5.70
N PRO A 9 4.06 1.06 -6.27
CA PRO A 9 5.29 1.35 -5.55
C PRO A 9 5.51 2.86 -5.44
N THR A 10 6.35 3.29 -4.49
CA THR A 10 6.98 4.61 -4.56
C THR A 10 8.35 4.52 -5.23
N ARG A 11 8.86 5.64 -5.71
CA ARG A 11 10.19 5.78 -6.31
C ARG A 11 10.97 6.84 -5.56
N GLU A 12 12.10 6.45 -5.01
CA GLU A 12 12.99 7.34 -4.28
C GLU A 12 14.21 7.65 -5.15
N PHE A 13 14.26 8.85 -5.70
CA PHE A 13 15.27 9.21 -6.67
C PHE A 13 16.65 9.37 -6.03
N ILE A 14 17.66 8.79 -6.68
CA ILE A 14 19.08 8.98 -6.37
C ILE A 14 19.62 10.19 -7.13
N ASP A 15 19.19 10.31 -8.40
CA ASP A 15 19.50 11.41 -9.32
C ASP A 15 18.34 11.55 -10.34
N PRO A 16 18.34 12.49 -11.28
CA PRO A 16 17.23 12.68 -12.22
C PRO A 16 16.86 11.47 -13.09
N VAL A 17 17.67 10.41 -13.08
CA VAL A 17 17.51 9.25 -13.96
C VAL A 17 17.26 7.94 -13.18
N ARG A 18 17.85 7.80 -11.99
CA ARG A 18 17.87 6.54 -11.23
C ARG A 18 17.12 6.69 -9.92
N PHE A 19 16.40 5.63 -9.54
CA PHE A 19 15.63 5.57 -8.31
C PHE A 19 15.67 4.17 -7.68
N ILE A 20 15.40 4.11 -6.40
CA ILE A 20 15.11 2.89 -5.63
C ILE A 20 13.59 2.73 -5.61
N SER A 21 13.09 1.50 -5.76
CA SER A 21 11.66 1.21 -5.76
C SER A 21 11.39 -0.24 -5.39
N ASN A 22 10.16 -0.53 -5.00
CA ASN A 22 9.65 -1.87 -4.79
C ASN A 22 9.10 -2.46 -6.11
N SER A 23 9.22 -3.77 -6.29
CA SER A 23 8.71 -4.47 -7.49
C SER A 23 7.18 -4.68 -7.46
N SER A 24 6.42 -3.71 -6.94
CA SER A 24 4.96 -3.78 -6.92
C SER A 24 4.37 -3.35 -8.26
N SER A 25 3.38 -4.11 -8.74
CA SER A 25 2.61 -3.75 -9.93
C SER A 25 1.36 -2.92 -9.65
N GLY A 26 0.96 -2.76 -8.38
CA GLY A 26 -0.27 -2.04 -8.01
C GLY A 26 -1.58 -2.81 -8.19
N GLN A 27 -1.54 -3.99 -8.81
CA GLN A 27 -2.75 -4.73 -9.21
C GLN A 27 -3.77 -4.97 -8.08
N MET A 28 -3.31 -5.22 -6.83
CA MET A 28 -4.25 -5.49 -5.74
C MET A 28 -5.05 -4.25 -5.34
N GLY A 29 -4.38 -3.11 -5.15
CA GLY A 29 -5.05 -1.85 -4.86
C GLY A 29 -6.01 -1.40 -5.97
N TYR A 30 -5.62 -1.60 -7.23
CA TYR A 30 -6.47 -1.31 -8.38
C TYR A 30 -7.70 -2.24 -8.44
N ALA A 31 -7.54 -3.53 -8.15
CA ALA A 31 -8.65 -4.47 -8.09
C ALA A 31 -9.64 -4.11 -6.96
N ILE A 32 -9.13 -3.72 -5.79
CA ILE A 32 -9.95 -3.25 -4.67
C ILE A 32 -10.68 -1.95 -5.04
N ALA A 33 -10.00 -1.00 -5.68
CA ALA A 33 -10.60 0.26 -6.11
C ALA A 33 -11.74 0.04 -7.13
N ALA A 34 -11.51 -0.84 -8.12
CA ALA A 34 -12.53 -1.20 -9.10
C ALA A 34 -13.75 -1.85 -8.44
N GLU A 35 -13.54 -2.78 -7.53
CA GLU A 35 -14.64 -3.46 -6.83
C GLU A 35 -15.40 -2.53 -5.89
N ALA A 36 -14.71 -1.65 -5.17
CA ALA A 36 -15.36 -0.65 -4.32
C ALA A 36 -16.25 0.31 -5.15
N CYS A 37 -15.73 0.80 -6.28
CA CYS A 37 -16.49 1.64 -7.21
C CYS A 37 -17.71 0.89 -7.77
N ARG A 38 -17.55 -0.38 -8.20
CA ARG A 38 -18.65 -1.23 -8.69
C ARG A 38 -19.76 -1.42 -7.67
N ARG A 39 -19.44 -1.37 -6.36
CA ARG A 39 -20.40 -1.44 -5.25
C ARG A 39 -21.05 -0.09 -4.93
N GLY A 40 -20.73 0.96 -5.67
CA GLY A 40 -21.33 2.28 -5.51
C GLY A 40 -20.68 3.15 -4.44
N HIS A 41 -19.43 2.86 -4.05
CA HIS A 41 -18.67 3.71 -3.13
C HIS A 41 -17.96 4.84 -3.88
N GLU A 42 -17.76 5.97 -3.20
CA GLU A 42 -16.91 7.07 -3.67
C GLU A 42 -15.44 6.69 -3.37
N VAL A 43 -14.64 6.50 -4.42
CA VAL A 43 -13.30 5.95 -4.30
C VAL A 43 -12.24 6.94 -4.75
N THR A 44 -11.28 7.23 -3.88
CA THR A 44 -10.04 7.94 -4.23
C THR A 44 -8.87 6.96 -4.15
N LEU A 45 -8.17 6.78 -5.27
CA LEU A 45 -7.00 5.92 -5.41
C LEU A 45 -5.72 6.75 -5.48
N ILE A 46 -4.90 6.73 -4.43
CA ILE A 46 -3.57 7.34 -4.44
C ILE A 46 -2.60 6.31 -5.01
N SER A 47 -2.09 6.58 -6.21
CA SER A 47 -1.28 5.62 -6.94
C SER A 47 0.16 6.08 -7.14
N GLY A 48 1.10 5.28 -6.69
CA GLY A 48 2.48 5.34 -7.18
C GLY A 48 2.56 4.92 -8.65
N PRO A 49 3.75 5.04 -9.30
CA PRO A 49 3.90 4.82 -10.74
C PRO A 49 3.65 3.36 -11.14
N VAL A 50 2.60 3.11 -11.90
CA VAL A 50 2.22 1.80 -12.45
C VAL A 50 1.86 1.91 -13.94
N GLN A 51 1.72 0.76 -14.62
CA GLN A 51 1.30 0.67 -16.03
C GLN A 51 -0.14 0.16 -16.20
N ILE A 52 -0.94 0.20 -15.12
CA ILE A 52 -2.33 -0.25 -15.15
C ILE A 52 -3.23 0.95 -15.43
N ALA A 53 -4.19 0.80 -16.33
CA ALA A 53 -5.20 1.82 -16.56
C ALA A 53 -6.08 1.99 -15.32
N PRO A 54 -6.40 3.23 -14.92
CA PRO A 54 -7.30 3.49 -13.81
C PRO A 54 -8.68 2.86 -14.05
N PRO A 55 -9.32 2.31 -12.99
CA PRO A 55 -10.71 1.86 -13.11
C PRO A 55 -11.63 3.04 -13.40
N GLU A 56 -12.66 2.81 -14.21
CA GLU A 56 -13.68 3.81 -14.50
C GLU A 56 -14.42 4.24 -13.22
N GLY A 57 -14.70 5.53 -13.10
CA GLY A 57 -15.42 6.10 -11.95
C GLY A 57 -14.56 6.28 -10.67
N VAL A 58 -13.28 5.98 -10.71
CA VAL A 58 -12.35 6.16 -9.58
C VAL A 58 -11.58 7.47 -9.75
N GLU A 59 -11.57 8.32 -8.71
CA GLU A 59 -10.68 9.47 -8.65
C GLU A 59 -9.23 8.99 -8.42
N VAL A 60 -8.30 9.36 -9.30
CA VAL A 60 -6.89 8.95 -9.17
C VAL A 60 -6.01 10.14 -8.84
N VAL A 61 -5.24 10.00 -7.75
CA VAL A 61 -4.20 10.94 -7.33
C VAL A 61 -2.84 10.28 -7.57
N ASN A 62 -2.13 10.74 -8.59
CA ASN A 62 -0.80 10.21 -8.91
C ASN A 62 0.25 10.83 -8.00
N VAL A 63 1.10 9.98 -7.43
CA VAL A 63 2.23 10.35 -6.57
C VAL A 63 3.48 9.62 -7.03
N VAL A 64 4.65 10.08 -6.62
CA VAL A 64 5.91 9.46 -7.03
C VAL A 64 6.66 8.90 -5.83
N SER A 65 6.95 9.72 -4.83
CA SER A 65 7.75 9.36 -3.65
C SER A 65 6.88 8.93 -2.46
N ALA A 66 7.53 8.36 -1.45
CA ALA A 66 6.91 8.08 -0.16
C ALA A 66 6.40 9.38 0.51
N ALA A 67 7.11 10.49 0.35
CA ALA A 67 6.71 11.78 0.87
C ALA A 67 5.42 12.30 0.21
N ASP A 68 5.33 12.22 -1.13
CA ASP A 68 4.12 12.62 -1.87
C ASP A 68 2.92 11.76 -1.43
N MET A 69 3.14 10.45 -1.28
CA MET A 69 2.09 9.53 -0.82
C MET A 69 1.65 9.85 0.62
N ALA A 70 2.59 10.16 1.51
CA ALA A 70 2.29 10.56 2.89
C ALA A 70 1.42 11.81 2.94
N GLU A 71 1.76 12.84 2.17
CA GLU A 71 1.00 14.08 2.06
C GLU A 71 -0.41 13.83 1.51
N ALA A 72 -0.50 13.11 0.39
CA ALA A 72 -1.77 12.80 -0.25
C ALA A 72 -2.71 11.96 0.63
N VAL A 73 -2.17 11.02 1.41
CA VAL A 73 -2.94 10.19 2.36
C VAL A 73 -3.38 11.05 3.55
N LYS A 74 -2.45 11.73 4.22
CA LYS A 74 -2.75 12.50 5.45
C LYS A 74 -3.76 13.62 5.22
N SER A 75 -3.72 14.27 4.05
CA SER A 75 -4.68 15.32 3.70
C SER A 75 -6.10 14.80 3.47
N ARG A 76 -6.28 13.54 3.05
CA ARG A 76 -7.58 12.95 2.70
C ARG A 76 -8.14 12.03 3.77
N PHE A 77 -7.29 11.41 4.57
CA PHE A 77 -7.67 10.45 5.60
C PHE A 77 -8.74 10.96 6.57
N PRO A 78 -8.69 12.23 7.07
CA PRO A 78 -9.73 12.72 7.98
C PRO A 78 -11.15 12.75 7.41
N MET A 79 -11.29 12.71 6.08
CA MET A 79 -12.57 12.81 5.38
C MET A 79 -13.06 11.47 4.80
N CYS A 80 -12.31 10.38 4.99
CA CYS A 80 -12.71 9.05 4.51
C CYS A 80 -13.35 8.21 5.61
N ASP A 81 -14.26 7.31 5.22
CA ASP A 81 -14.87 6.33 6.11
C ASP A 81 -14.01 5.07 6.24
N CYS A 82 -13.29 4.73 5.17
CA CYS A 82 -12.40 3.57 5.11
C CYS A 82 -11.10 3.92 4.39
N CYS A 83 -9.97 3.45 4.93
CA CYS A 83 -8.68 3.57 4.28
C CYS A 83 -8.01 2.21 4.13
N ILE A 84 -7.62 1.85 2.89
CA ILE A 84 -6.97 0.57 2.55
C ILE A 84 -5.57 0.85 2.02
N MET A 85 -4.56 0.55 2.84
CA MET A 85 -3.15 0.84 2.54
C MET A 85 -2.48 -0.37 1.85
N SER A 86 -2.61 -0.43 0.52
CA SER A 86 -2.09 -1.53 -0.32
C SER A 86 -0.82 -1.17 -1.10
N ALA A 87 -0.37 0.08 -1.05
CA ALA A 87 0.85 0.52 -1.71
C ALA A 87 2.11 -0.13 -1.12
N ALA A 88 3.11 -0.36 -1.96
CA ALA A 88 4.44 -0.79 -1.56
C ALA A 88 5.35 0.46 -1.41
N VAL A 89 5.18 1.15 -0.31
CA VAL A 89 5.97 2.35 0.03
C VAL A 89 7.40 1.94 0.36
N ALA A 90 8.38 2.69 -0.11
CA ALA A 90 9.78 2.48 0.25
C ALA A 90 10.02 2.89 1.71
N ASP A 91 10.66 2.02 2.51
CA ASP A 91 11.00 2.30 3.91
C ASP A 91 12.22 3.22 4.05
N TYR A 92 13.00 3.35 2.96
CA TYR A 92 14.21 4.16 2.91
C TYR A 92 14.27 4.98 1.62
N ARG A 93 14.86 6.17 1.72
CA ARG A 93 15.19 7.04 0.58
C ARG A 93 16.64 7.49 0.66
N PRO A 94 17.27 7.93 -0.45
CA PRO A 94 18.58 8.57 -0.39
C PRO A 94 18.56 9.79 0.52
N ALA A 95 19.53 9.87 1.45
CA ALA A 95 19.69 11.03 2.33
C ALA A 95 20.01 12.31 1.55
N GLN A 96 20.65 12.16 0.38
CA GLN A 96 20.93 13.24 -0.55
C GLN A 96 20.59 12.83 -1.97
N VAL A 97 19.83 13.67 -2.67
CA VAL A 97 19.49 13.49 -4.09
C VAL A 97 20.41 14.36 -4.93
N CYS A 98 21.13 13.74 -5.88
CA CYS A 98 21.99 14.48 -6.80
C CYS A 98 21.14 15.26 -7.82
N SER A 99 21.40 16.56 -7.99
CA SER A 99 20.70 17.41 -8.97
C SER A 99 21.07 17.09 -10.42
N GLN A 100 22.19 16.39 -10.64
CA GLN A 100 22.66 15.96 -11.95
C GLN A 100 22.91 14.46 -11.96
N LYS A 101 22.79 13.84 -13.15
CA LYS A 101 23.11 12.43 -13.33
C LYS A 101 24.53 12.13 -12.85
N MET A 102 24.65 11.24 -11.88
CA MET A 102 25.95 10.79 -11.36
C MET A 102 26.78 10.13 -12.46
N LYS A 103 27.99 10.62 -12.67
CA LYS A 103 28.94 10.03 -13.62
C LYS A 103 29.61 8.78 -13.03
N LYS A 104 30.04 7.87 -13.89
CA LYS A 104 30.84 6.73 -13.47
C LYS A 104 32.15 7.20 -12.89
N SER A 105 32.55 6.70 -11.74
CA SER A 105 33.87 6.87 -11.14
C SER A 105 34.54 5.50 -10.94
N PRO A 106 35.86 5.41 -10.83
CA PRO A 106 36.52 4.18 -10.42
C PRO A 106 36.08 3.75 -9.02
N GLY A 107 35.90 2.45 -8.81
CA GLY A 107 35.53 1.87 -7.53
C GLY A 107 34.03 1.72 -7.32
N ASN A 108 33.64 1.37 -6.07
CA ASN A 108 32.27 1.16 -5.67
C ASN A 108 31.57 2.48 -5.37
N LEU A 109 30.26 2.52 -5.64
CA LEU A 109 29.40 3.62 -5.26
C LEU A 109 28.62 3.23 -4.00
N PHE A 110 28.68 4.08 -2.99
CA PHE A 110 27.88 3.95 -1.76
C PHE A 110 26.82 5.05 -1.75
N ILE A 111 25.60 4.69 -1.39
CA ILE A 111 24.48 5.61 -1.25
C ILE A 111 24.00 5.52 0.20
N GLU A 112 24.08 6.62 0.91
CA GLU A 112 23.51 6.73 2.25
C GLU A 112 21.99 6.82 2.15
N LEU A 113 21.30 6.00 2.96
CA LEU A 113 19.85 5.96 3.00
C LEU A 113 19.35 6.42 4.37
N GLU A 114 18.27 7.19 4.37
CA GLU A 114 17.52 7.56 5.57
C GLU A 114 16.11 6.96 5.54
N ARG A 115 15.47 6.83 6.70
CA ARG A 115 14.11 6.28 6.79
C ARG A 115 13.08 7.26 6.25
N THR A 116 12.08 6.71 5.54
CA THR A 116 10.88 7.43 5.17
C THR A 116 9.86 7.44 6.33
N GLU A 117 8.83 8.24 6.22
CA GLU A 117 7.72 8.25 7.18
C GLU A 117 6.92 6.94 7.10
N ASP A 118 6.58 6.37 8.25
CA ASP A 118 5.63 5.26 8.35
C ASP A 118 4.20 5.81 8.27
N ILE A 119 3.70 5.94 7.04
CA ILE A 119 2.39 6.54 6.75
C ILE A 119 1.28 5.83 7.51
N LEU A 120 1.29 4.50 7.50
CA LEU A 120 0.24 3.70 8.15
C LEU A 120 0.22 3.90 9.67
N LYS A 121 1.39 4.05 10.30
CA LYS A 121 1.50 4.40 11.72
C LYS A 121 0.98 5.81 11.99
N SER A 122 1.31 6.77 11.13
CA SER A 122 0.87 8.16 11.28
C SER A 122 -0.64 8.28 11.21
N ILE A 123 -1.30 7.68 10.20
CA ILE A 123 -2.77 7.73 10.10
C ILE A 123 -3.47 6.87 11.15
N GLY A 124 -2.86 5.76 11.59
CA GLY A 124 -3.38 4.96 12.71
C GLY A 124 -3.46 5.74 14.03
N ALA A 125 -2.53 6.68 14.25
CA ALA A 125 -2.57 7.59 15.39
C ALA A 125 -3.66 8.68 15.26
N MET A 126 -4.08 9.00 14.03
CA MET A 126 -5.12 10.00 13.73
C MET A 126 -6.51 9.39 13.62
N LYS A 127 -6.60 8.05 13.53
CA LYS A 127 -7.85 7.32 13.29
C LYS A 127 -8.89 7.58 14.37
N THR A 128 -10.11 7.88 13.94
CA THR A 128 -11.31 7.95 14.80
C THR A 128 -12.01 6.59 14.90
N GLU A 129 -12.90 6.42 15.85
CA GLU A 129 -13.68 5.18 16.04
C GLU A 129 -14.61 4.86 14.86
N CYS A 130 -15.03 5.89 14.11
CA CYS A 130 -15.91 5.72 12.95
C CYS A 130 -15.17 5.34 11.67
N GLN A 131 -13.83 5.32 11.68
CA GLN A 131 -13.01 5.03 10.51
C GLN A 131 -12.50 3.59 10.53
N LEU A 132 -12.57 2.93 9.37
CA LEU A 132 -11.99 1.61 9.14
C LEU A 132 -10.60 1.75 8.52
N LEU A 133 -9.58 1.19 9.17
CA LEU A 133 -8.20 1.23 8.69
C LEU A 133 -7.68 -0.18 8.43
N ILE A 134 -7.32 -0.44 7.16
CA ILE A 134 -6.90 -1.75 6.67
C ILE A 134 -5.48 -1.64 6.12
N GLY A 135 -4.58 -2.50 6.63
CA GLY A 135 -3.20 -2.55 6.16
C GLY A 135 -2.88 -3.82 5.38
N PHE A 136 -1.75 -3.78 4.68
CA PHE A 136 -1.15 -4.96 4.04
C PHE A 136 0.20 -5.28 4.68
N ALA A 137 0.52 -6.57 4.73
CA ALA A 137 1.83 -7.08 5.10
C ALA A 137 2.25 -8.16 4.10
N ALA A 138 3.38 -7.93 3.43
CA ALA A 138 4.01 -8.91 2.57
C ALA A 138 5.33 -9.33 3.22
N GLU A 139 5.40 -10.58 3.70
CA GLU A 139 6.48 -11.07 4.53
C GLU A 139 7.13 -12.30 3.90
N SER A 140 8.44 -12.47 4.11
CA SER A 140 9.17 -13.68 3.74
C SER A 140 9.07 -14.77 4.82
N GLU A 141 9.06 -14.36 6.09
CA GLU A 141 9.11 -15.23 7.27
C GLU A 141 8.19 -14.69 8.37
N ASN A 142 7.78 -15.54 9.30
CA ASN A 142 6.98 -15.19 10.48
C ASN A 142 5.73 -14.34 10.17
N LEU A 143 5.06 -14.67 9.03
CA LEU A 143 3.95 -13.91 8.46
C LEU A 143 2.88 -13.50 9.49
N LEU A 144 2.40 -14.47 10.28
CA LEU A 144 1.30 -14.21 11.23
C LEU A 144 1.73 -13.36 12.42
N GLU A 145 2.91 -13.61 12.96
CA GLU A 145 3.46 -12.85 14.08
C GLU A 145 3.74 -11.40 13.69
N ASN A 146 4.40 -11.19 12.56
CA ASN A 146 4.68 -9.87 12.03
C ASN A 146 3.40 -9.10 11.71
N ALA A 147 2.40 -9.77 11.10
CA ALA A 147 1.12 -9.17 10.80
C ALA A 147 0.34 -8.79 12.07
N ALA A 148 0.26 -9.68 13.06
CA ALA A 148 -0.40 -9.39 14.33
C ALA A 148 0.25 -8.21 15.06
N GLY A 149 1.58 -8.19 15.16
CA GLY A 149 2.29 -7.06 15.75
C GLY A 149 2.09 -5.74 14.98
N LYS A 150 1.96 -5.79 13.64
CA LYS A 150 1.67 -4.62 12.81
C LYS A 150 0.24 -4.13 13.00
N LEU A 151 -0.73 -5.04 13.09
CA LEU A 151 -2.14 -4.76 13.36
C LEU A 151 -2.28 -3.92 14.65
N GLU A 152 -1.66 -4.35 15.73
CA GLU A 152 -1.71 -3.69 17.03
C GLU A 152 -0.95 -2.36 17.04
N ARG A 153 0.35 -2.37 16.68
CA ARG A 153 1.21 -1.17 16.75
C ARG A 153 0.75 -0.02 15.87
N LYS A 154 0.01 -0.30 14.79
CA LYS A 154 -0.48 0.72 13.83
C LYS A 154 -1.96 1.00 13.95
N ASN A 155 -2.61 0.51 15.01
CA ASN A 155 -4.04 0.74 15.30
C ASN A 155 -4.96 0.38 14.14
N LEU A 156 -4.70 -0.77 13.47
CA LEU A 156 -5.49 -1.25 12.35
C LEU A 156 -6.75 -1.99 12.83
N ASP A 157 -7.78 -2.02 12.02
CA ASP A 157 -8.95 -2.89 12.23
C ASP A 157 -8.72 -4.24 11.57
N TRP A 158 -8.08 -4.24 10.39
CA TRP A 158 -7.73 -5.44 9.65
C TRP A 158 -6.33 -5.35 9.06
N ILE A 159 -5.69 -6.50 8.92
CA ILE A 159 -4.44 -6.62 8.15
C ILE A 159 -4.52 -7.82 7.22
N ILE A 160 -4.18 -7.59 5.95
CA ILE A 160 -4.11 -8.60 4.91
C ILE A 160 -2.65 -9.01 4.78
N ALA A 161 -2.34 -10.25 5.17
CA ALA A 161 -0.98 -10.78 5.18
C ALA A 161 -0.80 -11.83 4.08
N ASN A 162 0.20 -11.67 3.24
CA ASN A 162 0.56 -12.65 2.22
C ASN A 162 2.08 -12.89 2.19
N LYS A 163 2.46 -14.09 1.75
CA LYS A 163 3.86 -14.37 1.45
C LYS A 163 4.27 -13.63 0.18
N LEU A 164 5.51 -13.13 0.15
CA LEU A 164 6.06 -12.46 -1.03
C LEU A 164 5.96 -13.35 -2.30
N SER A 165 6.16 -14.67 -2.15
CA SER A 165 6.05 -15.65 -3.24
C SER A 165 4.66 -15.76 -3.87
N ASP A 166 3.60 -15.42 -3.14
CA ASP A 166 2.22 -15.73 -3.53
C ASP A 166 1.49 -14.56 -4.20
N GLY A 167 1.85 -13.32 -3.89
CA GLY A 167 1.10 -12.15 -4.35
C GLY A 167 1.90 -11.07 -5.07
N PHE A 168 3.23 -10.99 -4.85
CA PHE A 168 4.03 -9.88 -5.37
C PHE A 168 4.23 -10.03 -6.89
N ALA A 169 3.91 -8.98 -7.65
CA ALA A 169 4.01 -8.93 -9.13
C ALA A 169 3.25 -10.04 -9.89
N ARG A 170 2.25 -10.69 -9.27
CA ARG A 170 1.43 -11.76 -9.88
C ARG A 170 -0.01 -11.31 -10.06
N SER A 171 -0.76 -11.96 -10.97
CA SER A 171 -2.21 -11.73 -11.16
C SER A 171 -3.09 -12.41 -10.10
N THR A 172 -2.53 -13.37 -9.34
CA THR A 172 -3.19 -14.10 -8.25
C THR A 172 -2.60 -13.72 -6.90
N ASN A 173 -3.34 -14.01 -5.82
CA ASN A 173 -2.86 -13.89 -4.45
C ASN A 173 -3.50 -14.95 -3.56
N ALA A 174 -2.78 -15.35 -2.50
CA ALA A 174 -3.29 -16.09 -1.36
C ALA A 174 -2.93 -15.27 -0.11
N CYS A 175 -3.83 -15.15 0.84
CA CYS A 175 -3.58 -14.33 2.03
C CYS A 175 -4.28 -14.86 3.28
N VAL A 176 -3.79 -14.43 4.42
CA VAL A 176 -4.47 -14.55 5.70
C VAL A 176 -4.88 -13.13 6.14
N VAL A 177 -6.12 -12.97 6.54
CA VAL A 177 -6.63 -11.71 7.09
C VAL A 177 -6.79 -11.86 8.59
N LEU A 178 -6.21 -10.94 9.33
CA LEU A 178 -6.36 -10.86 10.78
C LEU A 178 -7.19 -9.63 11.14
N GLY A 179 -8.17 -9.80 12.00
CA GLY A 179 -8.99 -8.72 12.55
C GLY A 179 -8.56 -8.35 13.97
N ARG A 180 -8.89 -7.14 14.37
CA ARG A 180 -8.58 -6.58 15.70
C ARG A 180 -9.18 -7.41 16.85
N ASN A 181 -10.32 -8.03 16.62
CA ASN A 181 -11.03 -8.82 17.65
C ASN A 181 -10.61 -10.30 17.67
N GLY A 182 -9.50 -10.64 17.01
CA GLY A 182 -8.94 -11.99 16.98
C GLY A 182 -9.42 -12.84 15.80
N GLU A 183 -10.12 -12.25 14.84
CA GLU A 183 -10.53 -12.96 13.63
C GLU A 183 -9.32 -13.38 12.81
N LYS A 184 -9.40 -14.59 12.25
CA LYS A 184 -8.38 -15.13 11.33
C LYS A 184 -9.07 -15.86 10.19
N ILE A 185 -8.98 -15.30 9.00
CA ILE A 185 -9.60 -15.83 7.77
C ILE A 185 -8.51 -16.12 6.74
N THR A 186 -8.54 -17.27 6.12
CA THR A 186 -7.58 -17.66 5.08
C THR A 186 -8.26 -17.70 3.73
N PHE A 187 -7.66 -17.07 2.75
CA PHE A 187 -8.06 -17.10 1.35
C PHE A 187 -7.01 -17.86 0.55
N ASP A 188 -7.45 -18.96 -0.08
CA ASP A 188 -6.62 -19.72 -1.00
C ASP A 188 -6.31 -18.89 -2.25
N LYS A 189 -5.30 -19.34 -2.98
CA LYS A 189 -4.81 -18.69 -4.20
C LYS A 189 -5.91 -18.53 -5.24
N ARG A 190 -6.21 -17.29 -5.59
CA ARG A 190 -7.24 -16.89 -6.56
C ARG A 190 -6.87 -15.61 -7.29
N PRO A 191 -7.55 -15.25 -8.40
CA PRO A 191 -7.38 -13.95 -9.06
C PRO A 191 -7.57 -12.78 -8.10
N LYS A 192 -6.77 -11.72 -8.24
CA LYS A 192 -6.87 -10.53 -7.38
C LYS A 192 -8.22 -9.84 -7.46
N THR A 193 -8.90 -9.93 -8.60
CA THR A 193 -10.26 -9.40 -8.79
C THR A 193 -11.28 -10.13 -7.94
N GLU A 194 -11.22 -11.46 -7.87
CA GLU A 194 -12.08 -12.27 -7.01
C GLU A 194 -11.77 -12.02 -5.54
N LEU A 195 -10.47 -12.01 -5.19
CA LEU A 195 -10.03 -11.73 -3.83
C LEU A 195 -10.50 -10.34 -3.37
N ALA A 196 -10.48 -9.32 -4.23
CA ALA A 196 -10.99 -8.00 -3.91
C ALA A 196 -12.48 -8.05 -3.51
N GLY A 197 -13.31 -8.81 -4.25
CA GLY A 197 -14.71 -9.02 -3.92
C GLY A 197 -14.94 -9.70 -2.57
N ASP A 198 -14.12 -10.71 -2.27
CA ASP A 198 -14.19 -11.44 -1.00
C ASP A 198 -13.75 -10.55 0.19
N LEU A 199 -12.69 -9.78 0.01
CA LEU A 199 -12.20 -8.84 1.02
C LEU A 199 -13.23 -7.75 1.33
N MET A 200 -13.86 -7.16 0.30
CA MET A 200 -14.89 -6.13 0.50
C MET A 200 -16.08 -6.69 1.28
N LYS A 201 -16.53 -7.93 0.99
CA LYS A 201 -17.58 -8.60 1.77
C LYS A 201 -17.16 -8.81 3.23
N LEU A 202 -15.92 -9.27 3.45
CA LEU A 202 -15.40 -9.52 4.79
C LEU A 202 -15.41 -8.24 5.64
N PHE A 203 -15.06 -7.10 5.04
CA PHE A 203 -15.00 -5.81 5.73
C PHE A 203 -16.37 -5.12 5.86
N GLY A 204 -17.43 -5.70 5.32
CA GLY A 204 -18.77 -5.12 5.33
C GLY A 204 -18.94 -3.91 4.40
N ILE A 205 -18.16 -3.89 3.33
CA ILE A 205 -18.07 -2.80 2.34
C ILE A 205 -18.63 -3.25 0.99
#